data_0863c502ae86804ec8f4dc781fdb105f
#
_entry.id   0863c502ae86804ec8f4dc781fdb105f
#
_cell.length_a   1.000
_cell.length_b   1.000
_cell.length_c   1.000
_cell.angle_alpha   90.00
_cell.angle_beta   90.00
_cell.angle_gamma   90.00
#
_symmetry.space_group_name_H-M   'P 1'
#
loop_
_entity.id
_entity.type
_entity.pdbx_description
1 polymer ?
#
loop_
_entity_poly.entity_id
_entity_poly.type
_entity_poly.pdbx_seq_one_letter_code
_entity_poly.pdbx_strand_id
1 'polypeptide(L)'
;KIVVPALALLATAVSFSSHASVTPDRTRLVFNESDKSISVTLRNNDPTLPYLAQSWIEDAKGNKISSPLAVLPPVQRIDAMMNGQVKVQGLPDINKLPADRESVFYFNVREIPPKSNKPNTLQIALQTRIKLFWRPKALENTSMKSPWQHKVTLIRNGQDFTVNNPTPYYVIISNASAKKGGNPPAGFTPLMM
;
A
#
# COMPACT_ATOMS: atom_id res chain seq x y z
N LYS A 1 49.16 25.20 1.39
CA LYS A 1 48.40 24.85 0.17
C LYS A 1 47.59 23.57 0.37
N ILE A 2 46.65 23.57 1.31
CA ILE A 2 45.76 22.41 1.57
C ILE A 2 44.36 22.95 1.97
N VAL A 3 43.73 23.77 1.14
CA VAL A 3 42.40 24.33 1.45
C VAL A 3 41.32 23.88 0.43
N VAL A 4 41.71 23.28 -0.69
CA VAL A 4 40.79 22.93 -1.76
C VAL A 4 40.01 21.60 -1.56
N PRO A 5 40.52 20.56 -0.86
CA PRO A 5 39.71 19.32 -0.72
C PRO A 5 38.64 19.38 0.38
N ALA A 6 38.69 20.33 1.33
CA ALA A 6 37.70 20.42 2.41
C ALA A 6 36.36 20.97 1.97
N LEU A 7 36.29 21.78 0.91
CA LEU A 7 35.05 22.36 0.39
C LEU A 7 34.21 21.38 -0.45
N ALA A 8 34.86 20.37 -1.03
CA ALA A 8 34.18 19.34 -1.84
C ALA A 8 33.41 18.29 -0.99
N LEU A 9 33.80 18.11 0.27
CA LEU A 9 33.16 17.15 1.17
C LEU A 9 31.84 17.68 1.79
N LEU A 10 31.62 19.00 1.79
CA LEU A 10 30.42 19.59 2.39
C LEU A 10 29.19 19.62 1.44
N ALA A 11 29.38 19.34 0.16
CA ALA A 11 28.32 19.40 -0.84
C ALA A 11 27.42 18.14 -0.94
N THR A 12 27.79 17.05 -0.25
CA THR A 12 27.10 15.73 -0.38
C THR A 12 26.07 15.43 0.68
N ALA A 13 25.74 16.33 1.59
CA ALA A 13 24.91 16.04 2.76
C ALA A 13 23.47 16.55 2.69
N VAL A 14 22.99 17.05 1.54
CA VAL A 14 21.58 17.48 1.42
C VAL A 14 20.76 16.42 0.72
N SER A 15 20.49 15.33 1.43
CA SER A 15 19.47 14.37 1.00
C SER A 15 18.10 14.96 1.29
N PHE A 16 17.43 15.50 0.27
CA PHE A 16 16.01 15.88 0.36
C PHE A 16 15.18 14.59 0.43
N SER A 17 14.74 14.22 1.62
CA SER A 17 13.75 13.16 1.77
C SER A 17 12.41 13.67 1.23
N SER A 18 12.05 13.25 0.02
CA SER A 18 10.70 13.47 -0.51
C SER A 18 9.75 12.50 0.16
N HIS A 19 8.87 13.00 1.00
CA HIS A 19 7.80 12.24 1.61
C HIS A 19 6.45 12.67 1.03
N ALA A 20 5.53 11.71 0.83
CA ALA A 20 4.14 12.05 0.55
C ALA A 20 3.58 12.82 1.75
N SER A 21 2.86 13.92 1.48
CA SER A 21 2.26 14.74 2.54
C SER A 21 1.11 13.99 3.20
N VAL A 22 0.26 13.28 2.43
CA VAL A 22 -0.85 12.50 2.96
C VAL A 22 -0.55 11.01 2.89
N THR A 23 -0.49 10.36 4.07
CA THR A 23 -0.17 8.94 4.19
C THR A 23 -1.24 8.19 4.99
N PRO A 24 -1.59 6.94 4.60
CA PRO A 24 -2.42 6.08 5.43
C PRO A 24 -1.63 5.56 6.65
N ASP A 25 -2.36 5.25 7.74
CA ASP A 25 -1.81 4.75 9.01
C ASP A 25 -1.23 3.32 8.92
N ARG A 26 -1.39 2.65 7.79
CA ARG A 26 -0.97 1.25 7.60
C ARG A 26 -0.60 0.95 6.16
N THR A 27 0.16 -0.14 5.97
CA THR A 27 0.69 -0.55 4.65
C THR A 27 -0.22 -1.54 3.91
N ARG A 28 -1.27 -2.06 4.56
CA ARG A 28 -2.28 -2.94 3.99
C ARG A 28 -3.57 -2.90 4.80
N LEU A 29 -4.67 -3.26 4.17
CA LEU A 29 -5.96 -3.40 4.82
C LEU A 29 -6.39 -4.87 4.78
N VAL A 30 -7.03 -5.32 5.85
CA VAL A 30 -7.78 -6.58 5.88
C VAL A 30 -9.21 -6.24 6.24
N PHE A 31 -10.13 -6.55 5.34
CA PHE A 31 -11.56 -6.40 5.51
C PHE A 31 -12.15 -7.78 5.71
N ASN A 32 -12.50 -8.12 6.96
CA ASN A 32 -13.14 -9.38 7.25
C ASN A 32 -14.62 -9.34 6.84
N GLU A 33 -15.16 -10.46 6.45
CA GLU A 33 -16.60 -10.56 6.11
C GLU A 33 -17.51 -10.16 7.27
N SER A 34 -17.07 -10.42 8.52
CA SER A 34 -17.78 -10.00 9.72
C SER A 34 -17.77 -8.49 9.95
N ASP A 35 -16.89 -7.74 9.29
CA ASP A 35 -16.81 -6.30 9.41
C ASP A 35 -17.84 -5.62 8.49
N LYS A 36 -18.61 -4.67 9.02
CA LYS A 36 -19.50 -3.83 8.19
C LYS A 36 -18.70 -2.75 7.45
N SER A 37 -17.64 -2.28 8.06
CA SER A 37 -16.72 -1.27 7.51
C SER A 37 -15.41 -1.29 8.29
N ILE A 38 -14.33 -0.84 7.66
CA ILE A 38 -13.05 -0.57 8.31
C ILE A 38 -12.68 0.89 8.15
N SER A 39 -12.10 1.47 9.19
CA SER A 39 -11.61 2.86 9.19
C SER A 39 -10.13 2.90 8.84
N VAL A 40 -9.75 3.88 8.03
CA VAL A 40 -8.37 4.18 7.67
C VAL A 40 -8.09 5.63 8.04
N THR A 41 -7.07 5.85 8.87
CA THR A 41 -6.60 7.19 9.20
C THR A 41 -5.65 7.67 8.13
N LEU A 42 -5.90 8.87 7.62
CA LEU A 42 -5.03 9.57 6.67
C LEU A 42 -4.38 10.73 7.39
N ARG A 43 -3.05 10.75 7.47
CA ARG A 43 -2.32 11.81 8.13
C ARG A 43 -1.71 12.76 7.11
N ASN A 44 -1.97 14.07 7.27
CA ASN A 44 -1.23 15.09 6.58
C ASN A 44 0.03 15.45 7.40
N ASN A 45 1.21 15.13 6.85
CA ASN A 45 2.50 15.39 7.50
C ASN A 45 3.12 16.73 7.09
N ASP A 46 2.46 17.50 6.20
CA ASP A 46 2.93 18.84 5.85
C ASP A 46 2.73 19.80 7.05
N PRO A 47 3.77 20.54 7.44
CA PRO A 47 3.69 21.42 8.60
C PRO A 47 2.85 22.68 8.38
N THR A 48 2.54 23.05 7.15
CA THR A 48 1.98 24.37 6.81
C THR A 48 0.77 24.32 5.89
N LEU A 49 0.70 23.32 5.01
CA LEU A 49 -0.29 23.29 3.93
C LEU A 49 -1.39 22.25 4.18
N PRO A 50 -2.66 22.63 3.97
CA PRO A 50 -3.74 21.68 3.89
C PRO A 50 -3.70 20.94 2.55
N TYR A 51 -4.13 19.67 2.54
CA TYR A 51 -4.28 18.88 1.33
C TYR A 51 -5.69 18.32 1.21
N LEU A 52 -6.15 18.10 -0.02
CA LEU A 52 -7.29 17.24 -0.26
C LEU A 52 -6.79 15.81 -0.43
N ALA A 53 -7.39 14.89 0.31
CA ALA A 53 -7.19 13.44 0.18
C ALA A 53 -8.32 12.87 -0.67
N GLN A 54 -8.02 12.43 -1.89
CA GLN A 54 -8.95 11.71 -2.74
C GLN A 54 -8.70 10.22 -2.62
N SER A 55 -9.70 9.45 -2.19
CA SER A 55 -9.56 8.01 -1.94
C SER A 55 -10.53 7.20 -2.78
N TRP A 56 -10.09 6.00 -3.24
CA TRP A 56 -10.91 5.07 -4.02
C TRP A 56 -10.39 3.64 -3.91
N ILE A 57 -11.19 2.68 -4.38
CA ILE A 57 -10.80 1.28 -4.50
C ILE A 57 -10.56 0.93 -5.97
N GLU A 58 -9.58 0.06 -6.20
CA GLU A 58 -9.34 -0.60 -7.48
C GLU A 58 -9.47 -2.11 -7.32
N ASP A 59 -9.90 -2.77 -8.39
CA ASP A 59 -9.90 -4.23 -8.50
C ASP A 59 -8.47 -4.79 -8.70
N ALA A 60 -8.34 -6.11 -8.80
CA ALA A 60 -7.07 -6.79 -9.06
C ALA A 60 -6.41 -6.38 -10.39
N LYS A 61 -7.19 -5.89 -11.36
CA LYS A 61 -6.71 -5.44 -12.67
C LYS A 61 -6.33 -3.96 -12.69
N GLY A 62 -6.56 -3.23 -11.57
CA GLY A 62 -6.26 -1.80 -11.46
C GLY A 62 -7.40 -0.88 -11.95
N ASN A 63 -8.60 -1.41 -12.22
CA ASN A 63 -9.75 -0.60 -12.58
C ASN A 63 -10.35 0.01 -11.32
N LYS A 64 -10.64 1.32 -11.36
CA LYS A 64 -11.38 1.99 -10.29
C LYS A 64 -12.81 1.45 -10.23
N ILE A 65 -13.23 1.04 -9.03
CA ILE A 65 -14.53 0.45 -8.78
C ILE A 65 -15.32 1.23 -7.72
N SER A 66 -16.64 1.06 -7.72
CA SER A 66 -17.58 1.57 -6.71
C SER A 66 -18.38 0.46 -6.02
N SER A 67 -18.19 -0.79 -6.43
CA SER A 67 -18.73 -2.02 -5.86
C SER A 67 -17.71 -3.14 -6.09
N PRO A 68 -17.57 -4.15 -5.20
CA PRO A 68 -18.34 -4.41 -3.97
C PRO A 68 -17.89 -3.62 -2.74
N LEU A 69 -16.88 -2.79 -2.87
CA LEU A 69 -16.31 -1.96 -1.80
C LEU A 69 -16.35 -0.49 -2.22
N ALA A 70 -16.69 0.39 -1.28
CA ALA A 70 -16.69 1.84 -1.48
C ALA A 70 -15.90 2.56 -0.38
N VAL A 71 -15.36 3.76 -0.69
CA VAL A 71 -14.68 4.64 0.27
C VAL A 71 -15.52 5.86 0.56
N LEU A 72 -15.71 6.17 1.84
CA LEU A 72 -16.52 7.29 2.31
C LEU A 72 -15.79 8.10 3.39
N PRO A 73 -15.66 9.43 3.26
CA PRO A 73 -15.95 10.19 2.04
C PRO A 73 -14.87 9.96 0.97
N PRO A 74 -15.20 10.07 -0.34
CA PRO A 74 -14.23 9.87 -1.41
C PRO A 74 -13.20 11.00 -1.52
N VAL A 75 -13.53 12.18 -1.01
CA VAL A 75 -12.63 13.34 -0.93
C VAL A 75 -12.85 14.03 0.40
N GLN A 76 -11.76 14.41 1.06
CA GLN A 76 -11.79 15.23 2.26
C GLN A 76 -10.58 16.17 2.33
N ARG A 77 -10.76 17.33 2.97
CA ARG A 77 -9.66 18.22 3.32
C ARG A 77 -9.04 17.76 4.64
N ILE A 78 -7.71 17.73 4.68
CA ILE A 78 -6.94 17.47 5.90
C ILE A 78 -6.00 18.65 6.10
N ASP A 79 -6.18 19.38 7.19
CA ASP A 79 -5.34 20.53 7.50
C ASP A 79 -3.92 20.11 7.89
N ALA A 80 -2.99 21.06 7.89
CA ALA A 80 -1.59 20.82 8.19
C ALA A 80 -1.41 20.11 9.53
N MET A 81 -0.59 19.04 9.56
CA MET A 81 -0.33 18.20 10.75
C MET A 81 -1.54 17.50 11.34
N MET A 82 -2.70 17.53 10.67
CA MET A 82 -3.93 16.92 11.16
C MET A 82 -4.17 15.55 10.54
N ASN A 83 -5.10 14.82 11.14
CA ASN A 83 -5.57 13.52 10.66
C ASN A 83 -6.97 13.66 10.06
N GLY A 84 -7.20 12.95 8.95
CA GLY A 84 -8.51 12.66 8.41
C GLY A 84 -8.85 11.19 8.59
N GLN A 85 -10.10 10.81 8.40
CA GLN A 85 -10.53 9.42 8.45
C GLN A 85 -11.44 9.12 7.26
N VAL A 86 -11.19 8.00 6.60
CA VAL A 86 -12.08 7.42 5.60
C VAL A 86 -12.54 6.04 6.06
N LYS A 87 -13.73 5.64 5.64
CA LYS A 87 -14.26 4.29 5.85
C LYS A 87 -14.27 3.54 4.53
N VAL A 88 -13.76 2.34 4.53
CA VAL A 88 -14.03 1.36 3.48
C VAL A 88 -15.24 0.57 3.91
N GLN A 89 -16.29 0.59 3.11
CA GLN A 89 -17.58 -0.04 3.40
C GLN A 89 -17.86 -1.15 2.41
N GLY A 90 -18.34 -2.29 2.92
CA GLY A 90 -18.87 -3.38 2.11
C GLY A 90 -20.26 -3.03 1.57
N LEU A 91 -20.51 -3.28 0.29
CA LEU A 91 -21.79 -3.14 -0.38
C LEU A 91 -22.40 -4.53 -0.63
N PRO A 92 -23.70 -4.65 -0.99
CA PRO A 92 -24.36 -5.95 -1.15
C PRO A 92 -23.66 -6.93 -2.10
N ASP A 93 -22.98 -6.43 -3.13
CA ASP A 93 -22.20 -7.27 -4.05
C ASP A 93 -21.00 -7.97 -3.42
N ILE A 94 -20.61 -7.61 -2.21
CA ILE A 94 -19.53 -8.28 -1.47
C ILE A 94 -19.82 -9.76 -1.23
N ASN A 95 -21.12 -10.12 -1.13
CA ASN A 95 -21.59 -11.49 -0.97
C ASN A 95 -21.39 -12.37 -2.22
N LYS A 96 -21.02 -11.76 -3.36
CA LYS A 96 -20.67 -12.47 -4.61
C LYS A 96 -19.21 -12.87 -4.68
N LEU A 97 -18.38 -12.41 -3.74
CA LEU A 97 -16.97 -12.76 -3.68
C LEU A 97 -16.80 -14.23 -3.25
N PRO A 98 -15.70 -14.90 -3.69
CA PRO A 98 -15.42 -16.28 -3.30
C PRO A 98 -15.37 -16.45 -1.77
N ALA A 99 -16.17 -17.36 -1.22
CA ALA A 99 -16.21 -17.62 0.23
C ALA A 99 -15.11 -18.59 0.72
N ASP A 100 -14.33 -19.19 -0.21
CA ASP A 100 -13.30 -20.19 0.07
C ASP A 100 -11.87 -19.62 0.10
N ARG A 101 -11.68 -18.36 -0.31
CA ARG A 101 -10.36 -17.71 -0.40
C ARG A 101 -10.46 -16.19 -0.28
N GLU A 102 -9.32 -15.54 0.02
CA GLU A 102 -9.22 -14.09 0.00
C GLU A 102 -9.44 -13.53 -1.41
N SER A 103 -9.99 -12.32 -1.46
CA SER A 103 -10.04 -11.49 -2.68
C SER A 103 -9.20 -10.25 -2.50
N VAL A 104 -8.39 -9.89 -3.52
CA VAL A 104 -7.51 -8.73 -3.48
C VAL A 104 -8.12 -7.53 -4.18
N PHE A 105 -8.02 -6.40 -3.54
CA PHE A 105 -8.32 -5.06 -4.01
C PHE A 105 -7.16 -4.13 -3.68
N TYR A 106 -7.24 -2.89 -4.12
CA TYR A 106 -6.27 -1.86 -3.77
C TYR A 106 -6.98 -0.61 -3.27
N PHE A 107 -6.59 -0.18 -2.08
CA PHE A 107 -6.98 1.13 -1.57
C PHE A 107 -5.98 2.16 -2.05
N ASN A 108 -6.49 3.24 -2.61
CA ASN A 108 -5.68 4.35 -3.11
C ASN A 108 -6.03 5.63 -2.36
N VAL A 109 -5.02 6.45 -2.11
CA VAL A 109 -5.18 7.83 -1.69
C VAL A 109 -4.24 8.70 -2.51
N ARG A 110 -4.81 9.73 -3.15
CA ARG A 110 -4.07 10.78 -3.87
C ARG A 110 -4.16 12.06 -3.09
N GLU A 111 -3.01 12.64 -2.78
CA GLU A 111 -2.94 13.98 -2.23
C GLU A 111 -3.06 15.02 -3.34
N ILE A 112 -3.86 16.05 -3.10
CA ILE A 112 -4.03 17.17 -4.02
C ILE A 112 -3.62 18.42 -3.25
N PRO A 113 -2.49 19.06 -3.64
CA PRO A 113 -2.00 20.26 -2.98
C PRO A 113 -2.93 21.45 -3.24
N PRO A 114 -2.93 22.48 -2.38
CA PRO A 114 -3.63 23.72 -2.63
C PRO A 114 -3.05 24.42 -3.87
N LYS A 115 -3.88 25.16 -4.58
CA LYS A 115 -3.43 25.94 -5.74
C LYS A 115 -2.33 26.92 -5.35
N SER A 116 -1.22 26.91 -6.08
CA SER A 116 -0.15 27.91 -5.89
C SER A 116 -0.57 29.27 -6.45
N ASN A 117 -0.27 30.33 -5.71
CA ASN A 117 -0.42 31.71 -6.18
C ASN A 117 0.83 32.22 -6.91
N LYS A 118 1.89 31.41 -6.98
CA LYS A 118 3.15 31.79 -7.66
C LYS A 118 3.08 31.36 -9.12
N PRO A 119 3.49 32.21 -10.09
CA PRO A 119 3.58 31.83 -11.49
C PRO A 119 4.68 30.75 -11.68
N ASN A 120 4.55 29.95 -12.72
CA ASN A 120 5.53 28.91 -13.11
C ASN A 120 5.89 27.92 -12.00
N THR A 121 4.90 27.54 -11.15
CA THR A 121 5.09 26.57 -10.08
C THR A 121 4.65 25.18 -10.54
N LEU A 122 5.55 24.20 -10.48
CA LEU A 122 5.21 22.78 -10.62
C LEU A 122 4.54 22.28 -9.34
N GLN A 123 3.34 21.71 -9.47
CA GLN A 123 2.64 21.04 -8.38
C GLN A 123 2.58 19.54 -8.68
N ILE A 124 3.02 18.74 -7.72
CA ILE A 124 3.03 17.28 -7.83
C ILE A 124 1.97 16.71 -6.90
N ALA A 125 1.09 15.87 -7.42
CA ALA A 125 0.14 15.09 -6.65
C ALA A 125 0.65 13.66 -6.54
N LEU A 126 1.01 13.23 -5.34
CA LEU A 126 1.47 11.87 -5.08
C LEU A 126 0.27 10.95 -4.78
N GLN A 127 0.41 9.69 -5.15
CA GLN A 127 -0.58 8.66 -4.90
C GLN A 127 0.05 7.51 -4.12
N THR A 128 -0.56 7.15 -2.99
CA THR A 128 -0.23 5.94 -2.24
C THR A 128 -1.26 4.87 -2.56
N ARG A 129 -0.78 3.69 -2.96
CA ARG A 129 -1.60 2.51 -3.29
C ARG A 129 -1.19 1.36 -2.38
N ILE A 130 -2.12 0.88 -1.55
CA ILE A 130 -1.89 -0.25 -0.64
C ILE A 130 -2.85 -1.39 -0.94
N LYS A 131 -2.43 -2.63 -0.62
CA LYS A 131 -3.26 -3.81 -0.81
C LYS A 131 -4.40 -3.83 0.19
N LEU A 132 -5.59 -4.25 -0.27
CA LEU A 132 -6.76 -4.52 0.54
C LEU A 132 -7.20 -5.96 0.28
N PHE A 133 -7.24 -6.77 1.32
CA PHE A 133 -7.71 -8.16 1.25
C PHE A 133 -9.09 -8.25 1.88
N TRP A 134 -10.08 -8.68 1.09
CA TRP A 134 -11.32 -9.15 1.66
C TRP A 134 -11.14 -10.59 2.08
N ARG A 135 -11.53 -10.89 3.32
CA ARG A 135 -11.34 -12.19 3.95
C ARG A 135 -12.68 -12.77 4.35
N PRO A 136 -13.08 -13.92 3.78
CA PRO A 136 -14.32 -14.60 4.16
C PRO A 136 -14.26 -15.10 5.59
N LYS A 137 -15.43 -15.23 6.23
CA LYS A 137 -15.60 -15.60 7.63
C LYS A 137 -14.88 -16.90 8.00
N ALA A 138 -14.89 -17.88 7.09
CA ALA A 138 -14.19 -19.14 7.28
C ALA A 138 -12.67 -18.98 7.49
N LEU A 139 -12.08 -17.86 7.08
CA LEU A 139 -10.65 -17.58 7.15
C LEU A 139 -10.25 -16.55 8.22
N GLU A 140 -11.21 -15.96 8.94
CA GLU A 140 -10.95 -14.88 9.91
C GLU A 140 -10.11 -15.30 11.12
N ASN A 141 -10.31 -16.51 11.63
CA ASN A 141 -9.73 -17.01 12.89
C ASN A 141 -8.43 -17.80 12.71
N THR A 142 -7.56 -17.37 11.79
CA THR A 142 -6.30 -18.07 11.55
C THR A 142 -5.33 -17.82 12.71
N SER A 143 -4.96 -18.91 13.39
CA SER A 143 -3.99 -18.86 14.49
C SER A 143 -2.61 -18.43 13.99
N MET A 144 -2.01 -17.43 14.64
CA MET A 144 -0.61 -17.03 14.44
C MET A 144 0.40 -18.14 14.76
N LYS A 145 -0.02 -19.22 15.45
CA LYS A 145 0.85 -20.36 15.82
C LYS A 145 1.31 -21.18 14.60
N SER A 146 0.58 -21.12 13.49
CA SER A 146 0.96 -21.79 12.23
C SER A 146 0.74 -20.86 11.05
N PRO A 147 1.68 -19.95 10.78
CA PRO A 147 1.56 -19.01 9.69
C PRO A 147 1.42 -19.73 8.35
N TRP A 148 0.39 -19.35 7.57
CA TRP A 148 0.11 -19.97 6.27
C TRP A 148 1.25 -19.82 5.26
N GLN A 149 2.09 -18.80 5.41
CA GLN A 149 3.27 -18.57 4.57
C GLN A 149 4.26 -19.75 4.60
N HIS A 150 4.30 -20.52 5.69
CA HIS A 150 5.14 -21.71 5.79
C HIS A 150 4.67 -22.88 4.92
N LYS A 151 3.43 -22.81 4.40
CA LYS A 151 2.89 -23.82 3.48
C LYS A 151 3.24 -23.56 2.03
N VAL A 152 3.82 -22.40 1.71
CA VAL A 152 4.30 -22.08 0.36
C VAL A 152 5.48 -22.99 0.03
N THR A 153 5.44 -23.59 -1.14
CA THR A 153 6.50 -24.49 -1.62
C THR A 153 7.20 -23.90 -2.83
N LEU A 154 8.50 -24.22 -2.95
CA LEU A 154 9.35 -23.87 -4.07
C LEU A 154 9.78 -25.13 -4.79
N ILE A 155 9.50 -25.22 -6.09
CA ILE A 155 9.92 -26.33 -6.95
C ILE A 155 10.95 -25.77 -7.94
N ARG A 156 12.14 -26.36 -7.94
CA ARG A 156 13.20 -25.98 -8.87
C ARG A 156 13.00 -26.68 -10.21
N ASN A 157 12.96 -25.90 -11.30
CA ASN A 157 12.88 -26.37 -12.68
C ASN A 157 14.09 -25.84 -13.46
N GLY A 158 15.22 -26.57 -13.41
CA GLY A 158 16.48 -26.12 -14.01
C GLY A 158 17.05 -24.89 -13.31
N GLN A 159 17.04 -23.73 -13.97
CA GLN A 159 17.47 -22.44 -13.42
C GLN A 159 16.32 -21.63 -12.81
N ASP A 160 15.07 -22.01 -13.07
CA ASP A 160 13.88 -21.34 -12.61
C ASP A 160 13.32 -21.98 -11.34
N PHE A 161 12.50 -21.22 -10.63
CA PHE A 161 11.74 -21.70 -9.48
C PHE A 161 10.25 -21.44 -9.70
N THR A 162 9.45 -22.48 -9.56
CA THR A 162 7.98 -22.36 -9.47
C THR A 162 7.58 -22.24 -8.02
N VAL A 163 6.89 -21.17 -7.69
CA VAL A 163 6.32 -20.94 -6.34
C VAL A 163 4.88 -21.40 -6.35
N ASN A 164 4.51 -22.25 -5.40
CA ASN A 164 3.14 -22.71 -5.23
C ASN A 164 2.61 -22.30 -3.85
N ASN A 165 1.47 -21.61 -3.82
CA ASN A 165 0.73 -21.27 -2.61
C ASN A 165 -0.55 -22.12 -2.54
N PRO A 166 -0.55 -23.21 -1.76
CA PRO A 166 -1.72 -24.07 -1.60
C PRO A 166 -2.77 -23.52 -0.64
N THR A 167 -2.55 -22.33 -0.08
CA THR A 167 -3.43 -21.75 0.95
C THR A 167 -4.48 -20.82 0.33
N PRO A 168 -5.61 -20.60 1.02
CA PRO A 168 -6.61 -19.64 0.56
C PRO A 168 -6.25 -18.18 0.84
N TYR A 169 -5.07 -17.90 1.36
CA TYR A 169 -4.57 -16.56 1.69
C TYR A 169 -3.58 -16.06 0.66
N TYR A 170 -3.57 -14.77 0.39
CA TYR A 170 -2.50 -14.17 -0.40
C TYR A 170 -1.18 -14.19 0.35
N VAL A 171 -0.12 -14.60 -0.35
CA VAL A 171 1.26 -14.54 0.13
C VAL A 171 2.06 -13.59 -0.74
N ILE A 172 2.85 -12.73 -0.10
CA ILE A 172 3.72 -11.77 -0.78
C ILE A 172 5.16 -12.16 -0.52
N ILE A 173 5.88 -12.46 -1.59
CA ILE A 173 7.33 -12.67 -1.56
C ILE A 173 7.98 -11.33 -1.91
N SER A 174 8.46 -10.64 -0.89
CA SER A 174 9.05 -9.30 -1.02
C SER A 174 10.52 -9.34 -1.44
N ASN A 175 11.18 -10.47 -1.22
CA ASN A 175 12.60 -10.66 -1.53
C ASN A 175 12.90 -12.15 -1.76
N ALA A 176 13.86 -12.44 -2.65
CA ALA A 176 14.44 -13.75 -2.84
C ALA A 176 15.95 -13.60 -3.07
N SER A 177 16.75 -14.48 -2.46
CA SER A 177 18.21 -14.50 -2.65
C SER A 177 18.75 -15.92 -2.53
N ALA A 178 19.91 -16.18 -3.12
CA ALA A 178 20.58 -17.48 -3.07
C ALA A 178 21.14 -17.81 -1.67
N LYS A 179 21.30 -16.79 -0.81
CA LYS A 179 21.84 -16.95 0.57
C LYS A 179 20.93 -16.24 1.55
N LYS A 180 20.77 -16.81 2.75
CA LYS A 180 20.01 -16.17 3.84
C LYS A 180 20.59 -14.77 4.13
N GLY A 181 19.73 -13.73 4.11
CA GLY A 181 20.14 -12.34 4.32
C GLY A 181 20.84 -11.68 3.12
N GLY A 182 20.92 -12.37 1.98
CA GLY A 182 21.49 -11.80 0.76
C GLY A 182 20.57 -10.82 0.06
N ASN A 183 21.13 -10.02 -0.85
CA ASN A 183 20.37 -9.12 -1.70
C ASN A 183 19.63 -9.90 -2.81
N PRO A 184 18.47 -9.43 -3.24
CA PRO A 184 17.79 -9.99 -4.40
C PRO A 184 18.64 -9.81 -5.67
N PRO A 185 18.50 -10.70 -6.66
CA PRO A 185 19.14 -10.51 -7.95
C PRO A 185 18.58 -9.25 -8.64
N ALA A 186 19.39 -8.65 -9.52
CA ALA A 186 18.95 -7.52 -10.33
C ALA A 186 17.71 -7.92 -11.14
N GLY A 187 16.70 -7.04 -11.14
CA GLY A 187 15.42 -7.27 -11.83
C GLY A 187 14.39 -8.09 -11.03
N PHE A 188 14.69 -8.51 -9.81
CA PHE A 188 13.68 -9.15 -8.97
C PHE A 188 12.54 -8.17 -8.66
N THR A 189 11.30 -8.61 -8.92
CA THR A 189 10.09 -7.88 -8.55
C THR A 189 9.31 -8.67 -7.49
N PRO A 190 8.75 -8.01 -6.46
CA PRO A 190 7.91 -8.68 -5.48
C PRO A 190 6.75 -9.42 -6.13
N LEU A 191 6.53 -10.65 -5.70
CA LEU A 191 5.50 -11.55 -6.22
C LEU A 191 4.35 -11.66 -5.21
N MET A 192 3.10 -11.60 -5.69
CA MET A 192 1.90 -11.89 -4.91
C MET A 192 1.11 -13.01 -5.58
N MET A 193 0.76 -14.02 -4.80
CA MET A 193 0.01 -15.19 -5.25
C MET A 193 -1.03 -15.59 -4.23
#